data_746a80bcfc120b56d54fc0fb86e28f66
#
_entry.id   746a80bcfc120b56d54fc0fb86e28f66
#
_cell.length_a   1.000
_cell.length_b   1.000
_cell.length_c   1.000
_cell.angle_alpha   90.00
_cell.angle_beta   90.00
_cell.angle_gamma   90.00
#
_symmetry.space_group_name_H-M   'P 1'
#
loop_
_entity.id
_entity.type
_entity.pdbx_description
1 polymer ?
#
loop_
_entity_poly.entity_id
_entity_poly.type
_entity_poly.pdbx_seq_one_letter_code
_entity_poly.pdbx_strand_id
1 'polypeptide(L)'
;MPRLTIKKEARNAILLGAMCAISYLAVYIARNMLTATTTQIREAGAFTDGDLGTLSSIYFYTYAVGQLINGFIGDKVKPKYMISFGLIFAGVCNALFSAFANYPIAAFISYGSSGFFLSMIYGPLTKVIAENTTPVYATRCSVAYTFSSLIGTPTAGLVAVLVAWRVAFQVSAGSLLLMGTMCLICFTILEKKGIIRSGTNVIRPPKNKNKVKVLLERQILKFTVISVVTGIVRTAVVFWLPTYLEQHLHFSPDSATLLFTLCTSILAVTSIVAVFSYEALKRNMDLAILIYFSVSTCAFVLLMFVTHSVLNIAVMLLALLGSTCADSLMWSRYCPSLYDTGLTSTATGYLDFISYVAAATASNIFPHAKDAIGWTGLILVWAGLMLIGVMVSLPWKKKLAAE
;
A
#
# COMPACT_ATOMS: atom_id res chain seq x y z
N MET A 1 -6.07 33.23 27.58
CA MET A 1 -4.89 32.77 26.79
C MET A 1 -4.94 31.30 26.31
N PRO A 2 -5.52 30.30 26.99
CA PRO A 2 -5.51 28.91 26.49
C PRO A 2 -6.24 28.68 25.15
N ARG A 3 -7.36 29.37 24.88
CA ARG A 3 -8.12 29.23 23.64
C ARG A 3 -7.38 29.70 22.37
N LEU A 4 -6.47 30.68 22.49
CA LEU A 4 -5.68 31.20 21.36
C LEU A 4 -4.52 30.25 21.00
N THR A 5 -3.90 29.62 22.01
CA THR A 5 -2.86 28.59 21.82
C THR A 5 -3.42 27.33 21.14
N ILE A 6 -4.55 26.83 21.60
CA ILE A 6 -5.24 25.68 20.98
C ILE A 6 -5.62 25.96 19.52
N LYS A 7 -6.11 27.16 19.18
CA LYS A 7 -6.39 27.55 17.79
C LYS A 7 -5.13 27.57 16.91
N LYS A 8 -3.98 28.01 17.46
CA LYS A 8 -2.70 28.06 16.73
C LYS A 8 -2.15 26.63 16.49
N GLU A 9 -2.19 25.76 17.49
CA GLU A 9 -1.77 24.36 17.36
C GLU A 9 -2.63 23.59 16.37
N ALA A 10 -3.98 23.74 16.43
CA ALA A 10 -4.89 23.14 15.49
C ALA A 10 -4.60 23.59 14.04
N ARG A 11 -4.38 24.88 13.82
CA ARG A 11 -4.04 25.41 12.50
C ARG A 11 -2.74 24.85 11.95
N ASN A 12 -1.72 24.77 12.79
CA ASN A 12 -0.42 24.22 12.40
C ASN A 12 -0.52 22.72 12.07
N ALA A 13 -1.28 21.96 12.86
CA ALA A 13 -1.53 20.53 12.62
C ALA A 13 -2.32 20.33 11.31
N ILE A 14 -3.32 21.15 11.02
CA ILE A 14 -4.09 21.09 9.77
C ILE A 14 -3.20 21.37 8.58
N LEU A 15 -2.35 22.40 8.63
CA LEU A 15 -1.41 22.72 7.55
C LEU A 15 -0.45 21.55 7.30
N LEU A 16 0.13 21.01 8.36
CA LEU A 16 1.07 19.90 8.25
C LEU A 16 0.39 18.62 7.74
N GLY A 17 -0.79 18.31 8.31
CA GLY A 17 -1.58 17.14 7.90
C GLY A 17 -2.04 17.23 6.45
N ALA A 18 -2.50 18.40 5.98
CA ALA A 18 -2.89 18.61 4.60
C ALA A 18 -1.72 18.44 3.63
N MET A 19 -0.55 19.02 3.95
CA MET A 19 0.67 18.85 3.15
C MET A 19 1.05 17.36 3.04
N CYS A 20 1.03 16.63 4.15
CA CYS A 20 1.33 15.20 4.17
C CYS A 20 0.28 14.40 3.38
N ALA A 21 -0.99 14.70 3.53
CA ALA A 21 -2.08 14.01 2.85
C ALA A 21 -2.02 14.20 1.33
N ILE A 22 -1.84 15.44 0.85
CA ILE A 22 -1.76 15.73 -0.58
C ILE A 22 -0.49 15.10 -1.20
N SER A 23 0.63 15.15 -0.48
CA SER A 23 1.88 14.50 -0.93
C SER A 23 1.69 12.99 -1.06
N TYR A 24 1.02 12.37 -0.09
CA TYR A 24 0.79 10.93 -0.09
C TYR A 24 -0.25 10.50 -1.13
N LEU A 25 -1.21 11.38 -1.45
CA LEU A 25 -2.14 11.17 -2.58
C LEU A 25 -1.37 11.10 -3.90
N ALA A 26 -0.45 12.05 -4.15
CA ALA A 26 0.39 12.03 -5.36
C ALA A 26 1.25 10.75 -5.46
N VAL A 27 1.79 10.28 -4.33
CA VAL A 27 2.51 9.00 -4.25
C VAL A 27 1.64 7.84 -4.69
N TYR A 28 0.39 7.75 -4.18
CA TYR A 28 -0.50 6.62 -4.49
C TYR A 28 -1.07 6.68 -5.91
N ILE A 29 -1.29 7.87 -6.46
CA ILE A 29 -1.61 8.02 -7.89
C ILE A 29 -0.47 7.46 -8.74
N ALA A 30 0.77 7.88 -8.48
CA ALA A 30 1.93 7.42 -9.23
C ALA A 30 2.20 5.93 -9.09
N ARG A 31 2.08 5.40 -7.88
CA ARG A 31 2.26 3.97 -7.57
C ARG A 31 1.29 3.07 -8.33
N ASN A 32 0.04 3.51 -8.48
CA ASN A 32 -1.01 2.72 -9.10
C ASN A 32 -1.18 3.01 -10.61
N MET A 33 -0.38 3.92 -11.18
CA MET A 33 -0.53 4.32 -12.58
C MET A 33 -0.29 3.16 -13.54
N LEU A 34 0.73 2.32 -13.31
CA LEU A 34 0.98 1.14 -14.13
C LEU A 34 -0.23 0.20 -14.12
N THR A 35 -0.76 -0.10 -12.94
CA THR A 35 -1.96 -0.95 -12.77
C THR A 35 -3.16 -0.40 -13.55
N ALA A 36 -3.42 0.90 -13.40
CA ALA A 36 -4.57 1.54 -14.05
C ALA A 36 -4.46 1.57 -15.56
N THR A 37 -3.25 1.53 -16.12
CA THR A 37 -2.99 1.65 -17.56
C THR A 37 -2.55 0.34 -18.23
N THR A 38 -2.57 -0.81 -17.51
CA THR A 38 -2.12 -2.11 -18.06
C THR A 38 -2.82 -2.49 -19.34
N THR A 39 -4.13 -2.31 -19.41
CA THR A 39 -4.95 -2.63 -20.60
C THR A 39 -4.53 -1.78 -21.81
N GLN A 40 -4.41 -0.47 -21.61
CA GLN A 40 -3.98 0.46 -22.68
C GLN A 40 -2.54 0.20 -23.15
N ILE A 41 -1.63 -0.12 -22.22
CA ILE A 41 -0.22 -0.41 -22.55
C ILE A 41 -0.13 -1.68 -23.40
N ARG A 42 -0.91 -2.71 -23.07
CA ARG A 42 -0.97 -3.96 -23.81
C ARG A 42 -1.62 -3.76 -25.18
N GLU A 43 -2.74 -3.06 -25.25
CA GLU A 43 -3.43 -2.74 -26.50
C GLU A 43 -2.52 -1.93 -27.47
N ALA A 44 -1.72 -1.03 -26.91
CA ALA A 44 -0.72 -0.28 -27.68
C ALA A 44 0.49 -1.14 -28.11
N GLY A 45 0.56 -2.42 -27.71
CA GLY A 45 1.67 -3.33 -28.03
C GLY A 45 3.02 -2.89 -27.43
N ALA A 46 3.00 -2.02 -26.39
CA ALA A 46 4.23 -1.48 -25.81
C ALA A 46 4.95 -2.50 -24.91
N PHE A 47 4.19 -3.30 -24.16
CA PHE A 47 4.70 -4.33 -23.25
C PHE A 47 3.75 -5.54 -23.23
N THR A 48 4.34 -6.72 -23.09
CA THR A 48 3.59 -7.97 -22.85
C THR A 48 3.15 -8.10 -21.41
N ASP A 49 2.25 -9.05 -21.10
CA ASP A 49 1.87 -9.36 -19.72
C ASP A 49 3.09 -9.75 -18.85
N GLY A 50 4.05 -10.49 -19.45
CA GLY A 50 5.32 -10.83 -18.79
C GLY A 50 6.16 -9.60 -18.45
N ASP A 51 6.26 -8.63 -19.39
CA ASP A 51 6.97 -7.37 -19.16
C ASP A 51 6.28 -6.52 -18.07
N LEU A 52 4.95 -6.45 -18.08
CA LEU A 52 4.16 -5.73 -17.07
C LEU A 52 4.33 -6.35 -15.68
N GLY A 53 4.34 -7.69 -15.60
CA GLY A 53 4.66 -8.40 -14.36
C GLY A 53 6.07 -8.12 -13.87
N THR A 54 7.04 -8.07 -14.77
CA THR A 54 8.45 -7.75 -14.47
C THR A 54 8.59 -6.29 -14.01
N LEU A 55 7.93 -5.34 -14.68
CA LEU A 55 7.90 -3.91 -14.26
C LEU A 55 7.35 -3.77 -12.85
N SER A 56 6.20 -4.38 -12.58
CA SER A 56 5.58 -4.38 -11.25
C SER A 56 6.50 -5.01 -10.20
N SER A 57 7.11 -6.14 -10.54
CA SER A 57 8.03 -6.86 -9.66
C SER A 57 9.26 -6.02 -9.30
N ILE A 58 9.96 -5.46 -10.29
CA ILE A 58 11.13 -4.60 -10.07
C ILE A 58 10.76 -3.38 -9.22
N TYR A 59 9.62 -2.74 -9.50
CA TYR A 59 9.14 -1.61 -8.72
C TYR A 59 8.94 -1.99 -7.24
N PHE A 60 8.26 -3.09 -6.93
CA PHE A 60 8.00 -3.48 -5.55
C PHE A 60 9.24 -4.04 -4.84
N TYR A 61 10.16 -4.70 -5.53
CA TYR A 61 11.45 -5.09 -4.95
C TYR A 61 12.30 -3.87 -4.58
N THR A 62 12.42 -2.91 -5.47
CA THR A 62 13.18 -1.68 -5.20
C THR A 62 12.51 -0.83 -4.12
N TYR A 63 11.18 -0.82 -4.07
CA TYR A 63 10.41 -0.20 -3.00
C TYR A 63 10.69 -0.88 -1.65
N ALA A 64 10.64 -2.20 -1.58
CA ALA A 64 10.92 -2.97 -0.36
C ALA A 64 12.35 -2.75 0.15
N VAL A 65 13.35 -2.86 -0.72
CA VAL A 65 14.75 -2.59 -0.40
C VAL A 65 14.93 -1.12 0.01
N GLY A 66 14.28 -0.23 -0.70
CA GLY A 66 14.26 1.20 -0.39
C GLY A 66 13.70 1.49 0.99
N GLN A 67 12.63 0.81 1.43
CA GLN A 67 12.07 0.94 2.78
C GLN A 67 13.12 0.66 3.87
N LEU A 68 13.91 -0.39 3.71
CA LEU A 68 14.98 -0.72 4.66
C LEU A 68 16.08 0.35 4.66
N ILE A 69 16.60 0.70 3.49
CA ILE A 69 17.70 1.66 3.34
C ILE A 69 17.26 3.04 3.84
N ASN A 70 16.09 3.50 3.41
CA ASN A 70 15.55 4.81 3.74
C ASN A 70 15.11 4.91 5.20
N GLY A 71 14.75 3.80 5.84
CA GLY A 71 14.55 3.74 7.29
C GLY A 71 15.80 4.13 8.07
N PHE A 72 16.98 3.65 7.68
CA PHE A 72 18.27 4.02 8.29
C PHE A 72 18.72 5.45 7.94
N ILE A 73 18.45 5.89 6.70
CA ILE A 73 18.79 7.25 6.25
C ILE A 73 17.89 8.28 6.92
N GLY A 74 16.62 7.95 7.14
CA GLY A 74 15.59 8.82 7.72
C GLY A 74 15.90 9.30 9.14
N ASP A 75 16.71 8.56 9.88
CA ASP A 75 17.18 9.00 11.20
C ASP A 75 18.26 10.08 11.13
N LYS A 76 19.00 10.14 10.01
CA LYS A 76 20.15 11.04 9.83
C LYS A 76 19.84 12.26 8.98
N VAL A 77 18.90 12.16 8.06
CA VAL A 77 18.55 13.21 7.10
C VAL A 77 17.28 13.93 7.55
N LYS A 78 17.22 15.25 7.33
CA LYS A 78 16.01 16.04 7.63
C LYS A 78 14.84 15.56 6.76
N PRO A 79 13.66 15.30 7.36
CA PRO A 79 12.49 14.80 6.64
C PRO A 79 12.15 15.58 5.37
N LYS A 80 12.27 16.90 5.41
CA LYS A 80 11.97 17.76 4.25
C LYS A 80 12.76 17.38 2.99
N TYR A 81 14.02 17.02 3.12
CA TYR A 81 14.84 16.62 1.98
C TYR A 81 14.46 15.25 1.46
N MET A 82 14.23 14.28 2.36
CA MET A 82 13.82 12.95 1.94
C MET A 82 12.47 12.97 1.20
N ILE A 83 11.47 13.67 1.76
CA ILE A 83 10.15 13.79 1.13
C ILE A 83 10.28 14.50 -0.22
N SER A 84 10.92 15.65 -0.27
CA SER A 84 10.99 16.47 -1.49
C SER A 84 11.78 15.80 -2.60
N PHE A 85 12.99 15.30 -2.30
CA PHE A 85 13.81 14.61 -3.30
C PHE A 85 13.22 13.27 -3.71
N GLY A 86 12.62 12.52 -2.79
CA GLY A 86 11.89 11.29 -3.12
C GLY A 86 10.79 11.54 -4.14
N LEU A 87 9.96 12.57 -3.93
CA LEU A 87 8.91 12.97 -4.88
C LEU A 87 9.48 13.44 -6.21
N ILE A 88 10.50 14.33 -6.20
CA ILE A 88 11.09 14.88 -7.42
C ILE A 88 11.73 13.78 -8.27
N PHE A 89 12.59 12.93 -7.67
CA PHE A 89 13.26 11.88 -8.43
C PHE A 89 12.28 10.81 -8.90
N ALA A 90 11.25 10.45 -8.12
CA ALA A 90 10.19 9.57 -8.59
C ALA A 90 9.41 10.19 -9.77
N GLY A 91 9.16 11.49 -9.72
CA GLY A 91 8.54 12.23 -10.84
C GLY A 91 9.39 12.18 -12.10
N VAL A 92 10.70 12.43 -11.98
CA VAL A 92 11.65 12.30 -13.11
C VAL A 92 11.62 10.86 -13.65
N CYS A 93 11.65 9.84 -12.78
CA CYS A 93 11.62 8.45 -13.19
C CYS A 93 10.32 8.08 -13.95
N ASN A 94 9.17 8.58 -13.52
CA ASN A 94 7.89 8.37 -14.22
C ASN A 94 7.86 9.07 -15.60
N ALA A 95 8.44 10.27 -15.70
CA ALA A 95 8.59 10.97 -16.97
C ALA A 95 9.50 10.19 -17.94
N LEU A 96 10.64 9.70 -17.44
CA LEU A 96 11.59 8.89 -18.21
C LEU A 96 10.96 7.57 -18.67
N PHE A 97 10.18 6.90 -17.80
CA PHE A 97 9.43 5.69 -18.18
C PHE A 97 8.52 5.96 -19.37
N SER A 98 7.72 7.02 -19.33
CA SER A 98 6.83 7.42 -20.41
C SER A 98 7.59 7.75 -21.70
N ALA A 99 8.73 8.43 -21.60
CA ALA A 99 9.54 8.86 -22.75
C ALA A 99 10.28 7.69 -23.41
N PHE A 100 10.84 6.78 -22.59
CA PHE A 100 11.71 5.69 -23.04
C PHE A 100 11.02 4.31 -23.05
N ALA A 101 9.70 4.27 -23.06
CA ALA A 101 8.95 3.02 -23.07
C ALA A 101 9.25 2.10 -24.29
N ASN A 102 9.73 2.66 -25.40
CA ASN A 102 10.15 1.88 -26.58
C ASN A 102 11.50 1.15 -26.37
N TYR A 103 12.21 1.44 -25.26
CA TYR A 103 13.48 0.83 -24.91
C TYR A 103 13.29 0.05 -23.59
N PRO A 104 13.07 -1.27 -23.63
CA PRO A 104 12.67 -2.05 -22.46
C PRO A 104 13.61 -1.88 -21.24
N ILE A 105 14.92 -1.92 -21.45
CA ILE A 105 15.91 -1.77 -20.37
C ILE A 105 15.77 -0.40 -19.68
N ALA A 106 15.65 0.68 -20.48
CA ALA A 106 15.49 2.02 -19.91
C ALA A 106 14.15 2.18 -19.18
N ALA A 107 13.09 1.55 -19.67
CA ALA A 107 11.79 1.50 -19.03
C ALA A 107 11.85 0.76 -17.67
N PHE A 108 12.48 -0.42 -17.63
CA PHE A 108 12.64 -1.19 -16.39
C PHE A 108 13.48 -0.45 -15.35
N ILE A 109 14.58 0.17 -15.75
CA ILE A 109 15.43 0.95 -14.84
C ILE A 109 14.67 2.17 -14.32
N SER A 110 14.01 2.93 -15.17
CA SER A 110 13.30 4.15 -14.78
C SER A 110 12.13 3.82 -13.85
N TYR A 111 11.29 2.84 -14.21
CA TYR A 111 10.14 2.49 -13.37
C TYR A 111 10.56 1.83 -12.04
N GLY A 112 11.55 0.96 -12.06
CA GLY A 112 12.13 0.37 -10.85
C GLY A 112 12.74 1.42 -9.93
N SER A 113 13.47 2.39 -10.47
CA SER A 113 14.02 3.52 -9.69
C SER A 113 12.92 4.37 -9.04
N SER A 114 11.76 4.53 -9.73
CA SER A 114 10.59 5.21 -9.14
C SER A 114 10.14 4.54 -7.85
N GLY A 115 10.11 3.19 -7.80
CA GLY A 115 9.79 2.43 -6.59
C GLY A 115 10.71 2.76 -5.43
N PHE A 116 12.03 2.79 -5.66
CA PHE A 116 13.01 3.15 -4.65
C PHE A 116 12.80 4.58 -4.11
N PHE A 117 12.61 5.56 -4.98
CA PHE A 117 12.42 6.95 -4.55
C PHE A 117 11.09 7.18 -3.83
N LEU A 118 10.01 6.51 -4.23
CA LEU A 118 8.72 6.59 -3.53
C LEU A 118 8.77 5.97 -2.13
N SER A 119 9.65 5.00 -1.88
CA SER A 119 9.85 4.45 -0.54
C SER A 119 10.43 5.43 0.48
N MET A 120 11.06 6.53 0.01
CA MET A 120 11.65 7.58 0.86
C MET A 120 10.62 8.43 1.60
N ILE A 121 9.33 8.30 1.31
CA ILE A 121 8.34 9.33 1.65
C ILE A 121 7.58 9.02 2.94
N TYR A 122 7.10 7.80 3.10
CA TYR A 122 6.19 7.42 4.20
C TYR A 122 6.80 7.62 5.59
N GLY A 123 7.99 7.10 5.83
CA GLY A 123 8.68 7.22 7.12
C GLY A 123 8.90 8.67 7.55
N PRO A 124 9.52 9.53 6.71
CA PRO A 124 9.69 10.93 7.01
C PRO A 124 8.40 11.72 7.20
N LEU A 125 7.31 11.43 6.45
CA LEU A 125 6.00 12.05 6.69
C LEU A 125 5.48 11.74 8.07
N THR A 126 5.51 10.46 8.47
CA THR A 126 5.09 10.01 9.79
C THR A 126 5.92 10.66 10.89
N LYS A 127 7.24 10.76 10.69
CA LYS A 127 8.17 11.41 11.63
C LYS A 127 7.85 12.89 11.82
N VAL A 128 7.65 13.65 10.73
CA VAL A 128 7.30 15.07 10.80
C VAL A 128 6.02 15.30 11.60
N ILE A 129 5.01 14.47 11.36
CA ILE A 129 3.74 14.57 12.10
C ILE A 129 3.94 14.24 13.58
N ALA A 130 4.60 13.13 13.89
CA ALA A 130 4.80 12.68 15.26
C ALA A 130 5.65 13.66 16.11
N GLU A 131 6.67 14.26 15.52
CA GLU A 131 7.57 15.18 16.23
C GLU A 131 6.99 16.60 16.40
N ASN A 132 6.02 17.01 15.56
CA ASN A 132 5.57 18.42 15.48
C ASN A 132 4.09 18.62 15.80
N THR A 133 3.37 17.56 16.19
CA THR A 133 1.96 17.67 16.59
C THR A 133 1.72 16.95 17.93
N THR A 134 0.66 17.34 18.63
CA THR A 134 0.24 16.59 19.84
C THR A 134 -0.34 15.23 19.44
N PRO A 135 -0.34 14.22 20.33
CA PRO A 135 -0.81 12.86 20.00
C PRO A 135 -2.20 12.82 19.36
N VAL A 136 -3.12 13.68 19.80
CA VAL A 136 -4.48 13.78 19.24
C VAL A 136 -4.45 14.27 17.80
N TYR A 137 -3.66 15.30 17.49
CA TYR A 137 -3.54 15.80 16.13
C TYR A 137 -2.68 14.88 15.26
N ALA A 138 -1.66 14.23 15.81
CA ALA A 138 -0.89 13.21 15.09
C ALA A 138 -1.78 12.09 14.55
N THR A 139 -2.70 11.57 15.38
CA THR A 139 -3.69 10.57 14.97
C THR A 139 -4.58 11.09 13.83
N ARG A 140 -5.09 12.31 13.95
CA ARG A 140 -5.96 12.92 12.90
C ARG A 140 -5.21 13.11 11.58
N CYS A 141 -3.96 13.57 11.62
CA CYS A 141 -3.11 13.70 10.44
C CYS A 141 -2.81 12.33 9.81
N SER A 142 -2.54 11.31 10.63
CA SER A 142 -2.33 9.94 10.16
C SER A 142 -3.55 9.37 9.45
N VAL A 143 -4.75 9.59 9.99
CA VAL A 143 -6.00 9.23 9.32
C VAL A 143 -6.15 9.94 7.98
N ALA A 144 -5.82 11.24 7.91
CA ALA A 144 -5.95 12.03 6.68
C ALA A 144 -5.03 11.49 5.56
N TYR A 145 -3.75 11.19 5.84
CA TYR A 145 -2.89 10.65 4.79
C TYR A 145 -3.18 9.17 4.47
N THR A 146 -3.67 8.39 5.43
CA THR A 146 -4.16 7.03 5.13
C THR A 146 -5.37 7.09 4.21
N PHE A 147 -6.30 8.02 4.44
CA PHE A 147 -7.44 8.25 3.54
C PHE A 147 -6.98 8.66 2.13
N SER A 148 -5.93 9.47 2.02
CA SER A 148 -5.33 9.82 0.73
C SER A 148 -4.80 8.60 -0.03
N SER A 149 -4.27 7.60 0.67
CA SER A 149 -3.82 6.36 0.03
C SER A 149 -4.98 5.54 -0.54
N LEU A 150 -6.13 5.54 0.14
CA LEU A 150 -7.33 4.85 -0.33
C LEU A 150 -7.93 5.51 -1.59
N ILE A 151 -7.91 6.85 -1.68
CA ILE A 151 -8.40 7.61 -2.83
C ILE A 151 -7.41 7.55 -4.01
N GLY A 152 -6.11 7.40 -3.74
CA GLY A 152 -5.07 7.48 -4.77
C GLY A 152 -5.22 6.44 -5.88
N THR A 153 -5.61 5.21 -5.55
CA THR A 153 -5.81 4.15 -6.54
C THR A 153 -6.98 4.44 -7.50
N PRO A 154 -8.20 4.75 -7.03
CA PRO A 154 -9.27 5.13 -7.94
C PRO A 154 -8.98 6.44 -8.71
N THR A 155 -8.22 7.38 -8.13
CA THR A 155 -7.79 8.58 -8.85
C THR A 155 -6.84 8.24 -10.00
N ALA A 156 -5.92 7.30 -9.81
CA ALA A 156 -5.08 6.79 -10.90
C ALA A 156 -5.92 6.15 -12.02
N GLY A 157 -6.94 5.37 -11.64
CA GLY A 157 -7.91 4.81 -12.57
C GLY A 157 -8.69 5.87 -13.36
N LEU A 158 -9.17 6.93 -12.69
CA LEU A 158 -9.85 8.05 -13.35
C LEU A 158 -8.92 8.76 -14.36
N VAL A 159 -7.66 8.99 -14.01
CA VAL A 159 -6.68 9.57 -14.93
C VAL A 159 -6.50 8.65 -16.15
N ALA A 160 -6.38 7.34 -15.94
CA ALA A 160 -6.21 6.36 -17.00
C ALA A 160 -7.44 6.27 -17.94
N VAL A 161 -8.65 6.50 -17.43
CA VAL A 161 -9.87 6.56 -18.28
C VAL A 161 -9.88 7.82 -19.15
N LEU A 162 -9.34 8.94 -18.66
CA LEU A 162 -9.45 10.25 -19.32
C LEU A 162 -8.37 10.49 -20.37
N VAL A 163 -7.20 9.86 -20.26
CA VAL A 163 -6.05 10.14 -21.13
C VAL A 163 -5.30 8.86 -21.49
N ALA A 164 -4.57 8.90 -22.62
CA ALA A 164 -3.70 7.80 -23.03
C ALA A 164 -2.61 7.52 -21.98
N TRP A 165 -2.18 6.27 -21.86
CA TRP A 165 -1.25 5.80 -20.82
C TRP A 165 0.05 6.61 -20.73
N ARG A 166 0.63 7.05 -21.85
CA ARG A 166 1.84 7.90 -21.83
C ARG A 166 1.57 9.25 -21.18
N VAL A 167 0.43 9.87 -21.49
CA VAL A 167 0.01 11.14 -20.89
C VAL A 167 -0.32 10.94 -19.41
N ALA A 168 -0.95 9.82 -19.03
CA ALA A 168 -1.23 9.47 -17.65
C ALA A 168 0.05 9.42 -16.79
N PHE A 169 1.13 8.81 -17.30
CA PHE A 169 2.43 8.83 -16.64
C PHE A 169 3.06 10.23 -16.59
N GLN A 170 2.87 11.07 -17.61
CA GLN A 170 3.34 12.46 -17.58
C GLN A 170 2.56 13.31 -16.54
N VAL A 171 1.24 13.12 -16.43
CA VAL A 171 0.41 13.75 -15.39
C VAL A 171 0.86 13.31 -14.00
N SER A 172 1.11 12.02 -13.82
CA SER A 172 1.68 11.49 -12.58
C SER A 172 3.05 12.11 -12.27
N ALA A 173 3.94 12.16 -13.24
CA ALA A 173 5.26 12.79 -13.12
C ALA A 173 5.15 14.27 -12.74
N GLY A 174 4.30 15.02 -13.43
CA GLY A 174 4.05 16.43 -13.15
C GLY A 174 3.51 16.66 -11.74
N SER A 175 2.59 15.81 -11.28
CA SER A 175 2.05 15.89 -9.93
C SER A 175 3.11 15.65 -8.85
N LEU A 176 4.01 14.67 -9.05
CA LEU A 176 5.11 14.37 -8.14
C LEU A 176 6.14 15.50 -8.12
N LEU A 177 6.52 16.05 -9.28
CA LEU A 177 7.47 17.16 -9.39
C LEU A 177 6.93 18.43 -8.70
N LEU A 178 5.65 18.74 -8.95
CA LEU A 178 4.96 19.86 -8.32
C LEU A 178 4.91 19.68 -6.79
N MET A 179 4.49 18.49 -6.33
CA MET A 179 4.40 18.22 -4.89
C MET A 179 5.77 18.21 -4.22
N GLY A 180 6.80 17.66 -4.86
CA GLY A 180 8.16 17.66 -4.33
C GLY A 180 8.72 19.07 -4.14
N THR A 181 8.54 19.95 -5.13
CA THR A 181 8.92 21.37 -5.04
C THR A 181 8.09 22.13 -4.00
N MET A 182 6.78 21.92 -3.96
CA MET A 182 5.91 22.51 -2.93
C MET A 182 6.30 22.05 -1.52
N CYS A 183 6.60 20.76 -1.31
CA CYS A 183 7.08 20.24 -0.04
C CYS A 183 8.39 20.91 0.38
N LEU A 184 9.36 21.06 -0.52
CA LEU A 184 10.63 21.69 -0.22
C LEU A 184 10.43 23.14 0.24
N ILE A 185 9.62 23.91 -0.47
CA ILE A 185 9.31 25.29 -0.15
C ILE A 185 8.51 25.39 1.17
N CYS A 186 7.40 24.67 1.28
CA CYS A 186 6.51 24.77 2.43
C CYS A 186 7.16 24.28 3.72
N PHE A 187 7.85 23.13 3.70
CA PHE A 187 8.57 22.65 4.90
C PHE A 187 9.72 23.59 5.30
N THR A 188 10.39 24.23 4.34
CA THR A 188 11.41 25.23 4.65
C THR A 188 10.79 26.48 5.29
N ILE A 189 9.66 26.94 4.82
CA ILE A 189 8.92 28.07 5.43
C ILE A 189 8.44 27.70 6.84
N LEU A 190 7.88 26.49 7.01
CA LEU A 190 7.39 26.02 8.31
C LEU A 190 8.54 25.82 9.32
N GLU A 191 9.71 25.38 8.86
CA GLU A 191 10.91 25.29 9.69
C GLU A 191 11.40 26.70 10.11
N LYS A 192 11.46 27.67 9.19
CA LYS A 192 11.79 29.06 9.51
C LYS A 192 10.82 29.71 10.49
N LYS A 193 9.53 29.37 10.42
CA LYS A 193 8.49 29.85 11.35
C LYS A 193 8.49 29.09 12.70
N GLY A 194 9.38 28.12 12.91
CA GLY A 194 9.47 27.32 14.13
C GLY A 194 8.27 26.37 14.36
N ILE A 195 7.51 26.10 13.30
CA ILE A 195 6.38 25.13 13.33
C ILE A 195 6.91 23.72 13.24
N ILE A 196 7.94 23.50 12.41
CA ILE A 196 8.66 22.23 12.32
C ILE A 196 9.98 22.37 13.07
N ARG A 197 10.19 21.48 14.04
CA ARG A 197 11.45 21.36 14.79
C ARG A 197 12.04 19.98 14.47
N SER A 198 13.18 19.94 13.81
CA SER A 198 13.89 18.70 13.52
C SER A 198 14.84 18.38 14.69
N GLY A 199 14.70 17.20 15.27
CA GLY A 199 15.67 16.68 16.24
C GLY A 199 15.26 16.70 17.72
N THR A 200 13.98 16.86 18.04
CA THR A 200 13.50 16.81 19.43
C THR A 200 12.96 15.42 19.79
N ASN A 201 13.63 14.82 20.79
CA ASN A 201 13.14 13.74 21.68
C ASN A 201 12.45 12.53 21.02
N VAL A 202 13.26 11.69 20.38
CA VAL A 202 12.88 10.29 20.21
C VAL A 202 12.94 9.63 21.60
N ILE A 203 11.79 9.32 22.20
CA ILE A 203 11.72 8.40 23.35
C ILE A 203 12.28 7.07 22.84
N ARG A 204 13.53 6.80 23.16
CA ARG A 204 14.16 5.52 22.82
C ARG A 204 13.54 4.46 23.74
N PRO A 205 12.88 3.44 23.19
CA PRO A 205 12.39 2.35 24.00
C PRO A 205 13.56 1.67 24.73
N PRO A 206 13.30 1.02 25.91
CA PRO A 206 14.34 0.33 26.65
C PRO A 206 15.03 -0.71 25.77
N LYS A 207 16.36 -0.79 25.85
CA LYS A 207 17.17 -1.79 25.14
C LYS A 207 16.83 -3.19 25.65
N ASN A 208 15.86 -3.85 25.03
CA ASN A 208 15.54 -5.24 25.34
C ASN A 208 16.57 -6.14 24.65
N LYS A 209 17.27 -6.97 25.45
CA LYS A 209 18.37 -7.82 24.97
C LYS A 209 17.93 -8.94 24.03
N ASN A 210 16.65 -9.36 24.05
CA ASN A 210 16.11 -10.48 23.27
C ASN A 210 14.93 -10.07 22.38
N LYS A 211 15.13 -9.11 21.48
CA LYS A 211 14.10 -8.57 20.60
C LYS A 211 13.31 -9.62 19.82
N VAL A 212 14.02 -10.63 19.28
CA VAL A 212 13.41 -11.69 18.49
C VAL A 212 12.48 -12.55 19.34
N LYS A 213 12.89 -12.93 20.57
CA LYS A 213 12.06 -13.72 21.47
C LYS A 213 10.76 -12.99 21.82
N VAL A 214 10.83 -11.69 22.13
CA VAL A 214 9.65 -10.87 22.41
C VAL A 214 8.68 -10.83 21.24
N LEU A 215 9.18 -10.67 20.01
CA LEU A 215 8.35 -10.70 18.82
C LEU A 215 7.70 -12.06 18.55
N LEU A 216 8.43 -13.15 18.83
CA LEU A 216 7.89 -14.52 18.73
C LEU A 216 6.77 -14.76 19.75
N GLU A 217 6.92 -14.32 20.99
CA GLU A 217 5.87 -14.37 22.02
C GLU A 217 4.62 -13.56 21.64
N ARG A 218 4.79 -12.49 20.87
CA ARG A 218 3.72 -11.67 20.30
C ARG A 218 3.20 -12.17 18.93
N GLN A 219 3.47 -13.44 18.60
CA GLN A 219 2.95 -14.12 17.40
C GLN A 219 3.40 -13.47 16.08
N ILE A 220 4.59 -12.87 16.00
CA ILE A 220 5.07 -12.23 14.77
C ILE A 220 5.04 -13.18 13.57
N LEU A 221 5.31 -14.48 13.74
CA LEU A 221 5.28 -15.46 12.66
C LEU A 221 3.87 -15.62 12.04
N LYS A 222 2.83 -15.63 12.89
CA LYS A 222 1.44 -15.63 12.42
C LYS A 222 1.17 -14.40 11.55
N PHE A 223 1.55 -13.23 12.03
CA PHE A 223 1.33 -11.99 11.29
C PHE A 223 2.27 -11.83 10.09
N THR A 224 3.42 -12.50 10.05
CA THR A 224 4.25 -12.61 8.85
C THR A 224 3.50 -13.33 7.74
N VAL A 225 2.88 -14.48 8.02
CA VAL A 225 2.08 -15.20 7.01
C VAL A 225 0.88 -14.37 6.57
N ILE A 226 0.16 -13.74 7.51
CA ILE A 226 -0.95 -12.84 7.20
C ILE A 226 -0.48 -11.70 6.28
N SER A 227 0.65 -11.06 6.60
CA SER A 227 1.23 -9.97 5.81
C SER A 227 1.61 -10.40 4.40
N VAL A 228 2.21 -11.59 4.24
CA VAL A 228 2.54 -12.17 2.94
C VAL A 228 1.27 -12.37 2.11
N VAL A 229 0.29 -13.06 2.67
CA VAL A 229 -0.94 -13.43 1.96
C VAL A 229 -1.76 -12.22 1.60
N THR A 230 -1.99 -11.31 2.55
CA THR A 230 -2.74 -10.07 2.28
C THR A 230 -1.97 -9.12 1.35
N GLY A 231 -0.64 -9.09 1.47
CA GLY A 231 0.21 -8.29 0.60
C GLY A 231 0.16 -8.72 -0.86
N ILE A 232 0.16 -10.03 -1.12
CA ILE A 232 -0.02 -10.58 -2.47
C ILE A 232 -1.37 -10.14 -3.04
N VAL A 233 -2.46 -10.33 -2.29
CA VAL A 233 -3.80 -9.99 -2.78
C VAL A 233 -3.97 -8.49 -2.95
N ARG A 234 -3.60 -7.69 -1.96
CA ARG A 234 -3.72 -6.23 -2.00
C ARG A 234 -2.91 -5.60 -3.15
N THR A 235 -1.79 -6.20 -3.52
CA THR A 235 -0.87 -5.63 -4.49
C THR A 235 -0.90 -6.38 -5.81
N ALA A 236 -0.57 -7.68 -5.83
CA ALA A 236 -0.43 -8.43 -7.06
C ALA A 236 -1.79 -8.80 -7.68
N VAL A 237 -2.78 -9.26 -6.89
CA VAL A 237 -4.11 -9.58 -7.45
C VAL A 237 -4.81 -8.32 -7.94
N VAL A 238 -4.74 -7.22 -7.18
CA VAL A 238 -5.30 -5.93 -7.60
C VAL A 238 -4.56 -5.38 -8.83
N PHE A 239 -3.23 -5.58 -8.92
CA PHE A 239 -2.47 -5.21 -10.12
C PHE A 239 -2.99 -5.91 -11.38
N TRP A 240 -3.35 -7.20 -11.29
CA TRP A 240 -3.85 -7.98 -12.41
C TRP A 240 -5.36 -7.87 -12.62
N LEU A 241 -6.08 -7.11 -11.80
CA LEU A 241 -7.54 -6.96 -11.91
C LEU A 241 -8.00 -6.38 -13.26
N PRO A 242 -7.38 -5.33 -13.84
CA PRO A 242 -7.75 -4.84 -15.16
C PRO A 242 -7.59 -5.92 -16.24
N THR A 243 -6.48 -6.66 -16.19
CA THR A 243 -6.21 -7.76 -17.16
C THR A 243 -7.20 -8.91 -16.98
N TYR A 244 -7.61 -9.22 -15.75
CA TYR A 244 -8.66 -10.20 -15.48
C TYR A 244 -10.01 -9.79 -16.08
N LEU A 245 -10.40 -8.53 -15.90
CA LEU A 245 -11.65 -7.98 -16.46
C LEU A 245 -11.66 -8.04 -17.99
N GLU A 246 -10.53 -7.74 -18.63
CA GLU A 246 -10.41 -7.75 -20.07
C GLU A 246 -10.30 -9.17 -20.64
N GLN A 247 -9.36 -9.98 -20.15
CA GLN A 247 -9.05 -11.28 -20.74
C GLN A 247 -9.98 -12.40 -20.33
N HIS A 248 -10.48 -12.39 -19.08
CA HIS A 248 -11.34 -13.45 -18.56
C HIS A 248 -12.82 -13.12 -18.68
N LEU A 249 -13.20 -11.88 -18.43
CA LEU A 249 -14.60 -11.44 -18.51
C LEU A 249 -14.94 -10.78 -19.84
N HIS A 250 -13.96 -10.65 -20.76
CA HIS A 250 -14.11 -10.11 -22.12
C HIS A 250 -14.67 -8.68 -22.20
N PHE A 251 -14.35 -7.83 -21.22
CA PHE A 251 -14.63 -6.41 -21.32
C PHE A 251 -13.66 -5.72 -22.26
N SER A 252 -14.11 -4.63 -22.90
CA SER A 252 -13.20 -3.77 -23.68
C SER A 252 -12.15 -3.11 -22.74
N PRO A 253 -10.95 -2.75 -23.22
CA PRO A 253 -9.91 -2.12 -22.40
C PRO A 253 -10.38 -0.89 -21.62
N ASP A 254 -11.20 -0.02 -22.25
CA ASP A 254 -11.78 1.15 -21.60
C ASP A 254 -12.75 0.76 -20.47
N SER A 255 -13.62 -0.22 -20.75
CA SER A 255 -14.56 -0.74 -19.75
C SER A 255 -13.84 -1.42 -18.59
N ALA A 256 -12.78 -2.17 -18.85
CA ALA A 256 -11.96 -2.82 -17.84
C ALA A 256 -11.27 -1.78 -16.92
N THR A 257 -10.75 -0.69 -17.50
CA THR A 257 -10.15 0.42 -16.75
C THR A 257 -11.20 1.16 -15.90
N LEU A 258 -12.39 1.40 -16.44
CA LEU A 258 -13.50 2.02 -15.71
C LEU A 258 -13.96 1.12 -14.55
N LEU A 259 -14.16 -0.17 -14.79
CA LEU A 259 -14.56 -1.16 -13.78
C LEU A 259 -13.48 -1.31 -12.70
N PHE A 260 -12.20 -1.32 -13.06
CA PHE A 260 -11.09 -1.27 -12.10
C PHE A 260 -11.21 -0.05 -11.18
N THR A 261 -11.49 1.13 -11.77
CA THR A 261 -11.66 2.38 -11.01
C THR A 261 -12.84 2.29 -10.03
N LEU A 262 -13.97 1.73 -10.46
CA LEU A 262 -15.13 1.50 -9.61
C LEU A 262 -14.85 0.48 -8.50
N CYS A 263 -14.21 -0.65 -8.83
CA CYS A 263 -13.83 -1.68 -7.88
C CYS A 263 -12.89 -1.13 -6.79
N THR A 264 -11.86 -0.39 -7.19
CA THR A 264 -10.90 0.21 -6.23
C THR A 264 -11.53 1.31 -5.39
N SER A 265 -12.51 2.05 -5.91
CA SER A 265 -13.32 3.01 -5.14
C SER A 265 -14.14 2.32 -4.04
N ILE A 266 -14.73 1.16 -4.34
CA ILE A 266 -15.44 0.34 -3.35
C ILE A 266 -14.45 -0.21 -2.32
N LEU A 267 -13.30 -0.71 -2.75
CA LEU A 267 -12.26 -1.21 -1.85
C LEU A 267 -11.68 -0.12 -0.93
N ALA A 268 -11.73 1.14 -1.32
CA ALA A 268 -11.29 2.25 -0.48
C ALA A 268 -12.08 2.37 0.85
N VAL A 269 -13.32 1.85 0.90
CA VAL A 269 -14.16 1.87 2.11
C VAL A 269 -13.86 0.70 3.07
N THR A 270 -12.99 -0.23 2.67
CA THR A 270 -12.70 -1.48 3.41
C THR A 270 -12.22 -1.23 4.84
N SER A 271 -11.39 -0.20 5.06
CA SER A 271 -10.90 0.12 6.41
C SER A 271 -12.03 0.48 7.37
N ILE A 272 -13.09 1.12 6.87
CA ILE A 272 -14.30 1.45 7.64
C ILE A 272 -15.05 0.17 7.99
N VAL A 273 -15.26 -0.69 7.01
CA VAL A 273 -15.91 -2.02 7.21
C VAL A 273 -15.14 -2.85 8.24
N ALA A 274 -13.81 -2.86 8.16
CA ALA A 274 -12.95 -3.58 9.10
C ALA A 274 -13.11 -3.07 10.55
N VAL A 275 -13.22 -1.76 10.76
CA VAL A 275 -13.39 -1.17 12.10
C VAL A 275 -14.76 -1.54 12.68
N PHE A 276 -15.85 -1.33 11.92
CA PHE A 276 -17.20 -1.60 12.42
C PHE A 276 -17.43 -3.09 12.70
N SER A 277 -17.00 -3.96 11.79
CA SER A 277 -17.14 -5.41 12.00
C SER A 277 -16.26 -5.94 13.14
N TYR A 278 -15.07 -5.36 13.35
CA TYR A 278 -14.24 -5.66 14.51
C TYR A 278 -14.91 -5.28 15.84
N GLU A 279 -15.60 -4.13 15.90
CA GLU A 279 -16.38 -3.74 17.08
C GLU A 279 -17.59 -4.66 17.29
N ALA A 280 -18.30 -5.02 16.23
CA ALA A 280 -19.42 -5.97 16.28
C ALA A 280 -18.98 -7.37 16.77
N LEU A 281 -17.76 -7.79 16.47
CA LEU A 281 -17.17 -9.05 16.94
C LEU A 281 -16.52 -8.92 18.33
N LYS A 282 -16.98 -7.97 19.15
CA LYS A 282 -16.51 -7.75 20.53
C LYS A 282 -15.00 -7.54 20.62
N ARG A 283 -14.42 -6.94 19.60
CA ARG A 283 -12.97 -6.65 19.47
C ARG A 283 -12.07 -7.89 19.50
N ASN A 284 -12.59 -9.03 19.09
CA ASN A 284 -11.81 -10.25 18.95
C ASN A 284 -11.10 -10.25 17.58
N MET A 285 -9.82 -9.91 17.60
CA MET A 285 -9.01 -9.75 16.38
C MET A 285 -8.82 -11.10 15.66
N ASP A 286 -8.57 -12.18 16.39
CA ASP A 286 -8.33 -13.50 15.80
C ASP A 286 -9.58 -14.02 15.10
N LEU A 287 -10.75 -13.85 15.72
CA LEU A 287 -12.03 -14.24 15.13
C LEU A 287 -12.36 -13.39 13.90
N ALA A 288 -12.12 -12.07 13.95
CA ALA A 288 -12.36 -11.18 12.82
C ALA A 288 -11.51 -11.55 11.61
N ILE A 289 -10.19 -11.75 11.82
CA ILE A 289 -9.26 -12.16 10.76
C ILE A 289 -9.65 -13.52 10.18
N LEU A 290 -10.03 -14.49 11.03
CA LEU A 290 -10.51 -15.80 10.60
C LEU A 290 -11.75 -15.69 9.69
N ILE A 291 -12.74 -14.91 10.08
CA ILE A 291 -13.96 -14.68 9.29
C ILE A 291 -13.59 -14.03 7.94
N TYR A 292 -12.75 -13.01 7.94
CA TYR A 292 -12.36 -12.32 6.71
C TYR A 292 -11.64 -13.24 5.71
N PHE A 293 -10.68 -14.04 6.18
CA PHE A 293 -10.02 -15.01 5.31
C PHE A 293 -10.98 -16.11 4.84
N SER A 294 -11.92 -16.56 5.71
CA SER A 294 -12.92 -17.56 5.33
C SER A 294 -13.86 -17.03 4.24
N VAL A 295 -14.36 -15.79 4.39
CA VAL A 295 -15.18 -15.12 3.37
C VAL A 295 -14.41 -14.97 2.06
N SER A 296 -13.15 -14.53 2.13
CA SER A 296 -12.31 -14.37 0.95
C SER A 296 -12.04 -15.69 0.24
N THR A 297 -11.75 -16.77 1.00
CA THR A 297 -11.56 -18.11 0.45
C THR A 297 -12.80 -18.61 -0.25
N CYS A 298 -13.96 -18.55 0.42
CA CYS A 298 -15.25 -18.97 -0.16
C CYS A 298 -15.59 -18.17 -1.42
N ALA A 299 -15.33 -16.86 -1.42
CA ALA A 299 -15.58 -16.02 -2.57
C ALA A 299 -14.66 -16.38 -3.75
N PHE A 300 -13.34 -16.58 -3.54
CA PHE A 300 -12.44 -17.02 -4.62
C PHE A 300 -12.84 -18.41 -5.17
N VAL A 301 -13.26 -19.33 -4.31
CA VAL A 301 -13.77 -20.63 -4.78
C VAL A 301 -15.06 -20.46 -5.57
N LEU A 302 -15.98 -19.60 -5.12
CA LEU A 302 -17.23 -19.33 -5.82
C LEU A 302 -17.01 -18.73 -7.21
N LEU A 303 -15.96 -17.89 -7.39
CA LEU A 303 -15.59 -17.32 -8.70
C LEU A 303 -15.39 -18.38 -9.79
N MET A 304 -14.96 -19.58 -9.43
CA MET A 304 -14.73 -20.67 -10.39
C MET A 304 -16.03 -21.16 -11.05
N PHE A 305 -17.19 -20.92 -10.41
CA PHE A 305 -18.50 -21.39 -10.85
C PHE A 305 -19.39 -20.27 -11.40
N VAL A 306 -18.96 -19.00 -11.24
CA VAL A 306 -19.75 -17.83 -11.64
C VAL A 306 -19.37 -17.40 -13.05
N THR A 307 -20.25 -17.65 -14.02
CA THR A 307 -20.06 -17.28 -15.43
C THR A 307 -20.61 -15.88 -15.79
N HIS A 308 -21.60 -15.39 -15.03
CA HIS A 308 -22.21 -14.09 -15.29
C HIS A 308 -21.28 -12.96 -14.85
N SER A 309 -20.85 -12.08 -15.78
CA SER A 309 -19.79 -11.09 -15.57
C SER A 309 -20.03 -10.14 -14.38
N VAL A 310 -21.26 -9.62 -14.22
CA VAL A 310 -21.58 -8.70 -13.11
C VAL A 310 -21.49 -9.41 -11.75
N LEU A 311 -22.01 -10.63 -11.67
CA LEU A 311 -21.95 -11.44 -10.45
C LEU A 311 -20.50 -11.83 -10.14
N ASN A 312 -19.71 -12.15 -11.17
CA ASN A 312 -18.28 -12.45 -11.04
C ASN A 312 -17.51 -11.25 -10.43
N ILE A 313 -17.74 -10.03 -10.92
CA ILE A 313 -17.15 -8.82 -10.34
C ILE A 313 -17.56 -8.63 -8.89
N ALA A 314 -18.84 -8.83 -8.55
CA ALA A 314 -19.32 -8.69 -7.19
C ALA A 314 -18.66 -9.71 -6.24
N VAL A 315 -18.52 -10.96 -6.67
CA VAL A 315 -17.84 -12.01 -5.90
C VAL A 315 -16.33 -11.73 -5.79
N MET A 316 -15.69 -11.25 -6.87
CA MET A 316 -14.29 -10.79 -6.83
C MET A 316 -14.09 -9.67 -5.81
N LEU A 317 -14.98 -8.68 -5.81
CA LEU A 317 -14.95 -7.60 -4.82
C LEU A 317 -15.10 -8.13 -3.40
N LEU A 318 -15.99 -9.08 -3.16
CA LEU A 318 -16.15 -9.71 -1.85
C LEU A 318 -14.88 -10.44 -1.41
N ALA A 319 -14.21 -11.15 -2.32
CA ALA A 319 -12.94 -11.82 -2.06
C ALA A 319 -11.84 -10.82 -1.69
N LEU A 320 -11.68 -9.75 -2.46
CA LEU A 320 -10.70 -8.69 -2.20
C LEU A 320 -11.03 -7.93 -0.90
N LEU A 321 -12.31 -7.67 -0.62
CA LEU A 321 -12.75 -6.99 0.59
C LEU A 321 -12.40 -7.81 1.85
N GLY A 322 -12.61 -9.12 1.84
CA GLY A 322 -12.21 -9.99 2.94
C GLY A 322 -10.71 -9.91 3.24
N SER A 323 -9.86 -10.06 2.21
CA SER A 323 -8.41 -9.96 2.37
C SER A 323 -7.96 -8.57 2.87
N THR A 324 -8.52 -7.49 2.31
CA THR A 324 -8.15 -6.13 2.70
C THR A 324 -8.66 -5.74 4.08
N CYS A 325 -9.77 -6.32 4.58
CA CYS A 325 -10.20 -6.18 5.97
C CYS A 325 -9.21 -6.83 6.93
N ALA A 326 -8.71 -8.03 6.63
CA ALA A 326 -7.68 -8.71 7.43
C ALA A 326 -6.38 -7.88 7.48
N ASP A 327 -5.94 -7.36 6.34
CA ASP A 327 -4.80 -6.44 6.23
C ASP A 327 -4.99 -5.19 7.11
N SER A 328 -6.15 -4.54 6.99
CA SER A 328 -6.48 -3.34 7.77
C SER A 328 -6.42 -3.57 9.29
N LEU A 329 -6.87 -4.74 9.78
CA LEU A 329 -6.77 -5.07 11.20
C LEU A 329 -5.32 -5.31 11.63
N MET A 330 -4.51 -5.95 10.80
CA MET A 330 -3.09 -6.13 11.11
C MET A 330 -2.39 -4.78 11.30
N TRP A 331 -2.57 -3.84 10.38
CA TRP A 331 -1.93 -2.52 10.46
C TRP A 331 -2.50 -1.62 11.55
N SER A 332 -3.82 -1.64 11.76
CA SER A 332 -4.50 -0.73 12.68
C SER A 332 -4.58 -1.25 14.12
N ARG A 333 -4.42 -2.55 14.37
CA ARG A 333 -4.59 -3.16 15.70
C ARG A 333 -3.36 -3.93 16.16
N TYR A 334 -2.87 -4.88 15.36
CA TYR A 334 -1.71 -5.68 15.78
C TYR A 334 -0.43 -4.85 15.88
N CYS A 335 -0.07 -4.07 14.84
CA CYS A 335 1.15 -3.29 14.89
C CYS A 335 1.18 -2.29 16.05
N PRO A 336 0.12 -1.50 16.32
CA PRO A 336 0.08 -0.64 17.50
C PRO A 336 0.09 -1.39 18.83
N SER A 337 -0.43 -2.63 18.91
CA SER A 337 -0.40 -3.43 20.14
C SER A 337 1.00 -3.81 20.60
N LEU A 338 2.01 -3.64 19.76
CA LEU A 338 3.42 -3.88 20.09
C LEU A 338 4.10 -2.67 20.76
N TYR A 339 3.36 -1.59 21.02
CA TYR A 339 3.91 -0.36 21.59
C TYR A 339 4.63 -0.59 22.94
N ASP A 340 4.05 -1.43 23.81
CA ASP A 340 4.62 -1.81 25.11
C ASP A 340 5.98 -2.52 25.01
N THR A 341 6.26 -3.15 23.88
CA THR A 341 7.53 -3.83 23.64
C THR A 341 8.64 -2.91 23.15
N GLY A 342 8.31 -1.69 22.70
CA GLY A 342 9.23 -0.77 22.04
C GLY A 342 9.73 -1.24 20.66
N LEU A 343 9.09 -2.28 20.08
CA LEU A 343 9.50 -2.89 18.80
C LEU A 343 8.49 -2.65 17.67
N THR A 344 7.52 -1.74 17.86
CA THR A 344 6.48 -1.43 16.87
C THR A 344 7.07 -1.10 15.50
N SER A 345 8.02 -0.16 15.43
CA SER A 345 8.64 0.23 14.15
C SER A 345 9.41 -0.92 13.49
N THR A 346 10.12 -1.72 14.28
CA THR A 346 10.86 -2.88 13.76
C THR A 346 9.92 -3.93 13.19
N ALA A 347 8.84 -4.26 13.92
CA ALA A 347 7.86 -5.25 13.47
C ALA A 347 7.07 -4.75 12.26
N THR A 348 6.63 -3.50 12.27
CA THR A 348 5.91 -2.88 11.15
C THR A 348 6.77 -2.84 9.89
N GLY A 349 8.03 -2.38 9.99
CA GLY A 349 8.96 -2.36 8.87
C GLY A 349 9.28 -3.75 8.32
N TYR A 350 9.43 -4.75 9.18
CA TYR A 350 9.62 -6.13 8.76
C TYR A 350 8.40 -6.70 8.02
N LEU A 351 7.19 -6.50 8.58
CA LEU A 351 5.96 -6.97 7.95
C LEU A 351 5.70 -6.29 6.61
N ASP A 352 5.97 -4.99 6.51
CA ASP A 352 5.82 -4.24 5.27
C ASP A 352 6.83 -4.73 4.21
N PHE A 353 8.10 -4.89 4.59
CA PHE A 353 9.14 -5.42 3.71
C PHE A 353 8.76 -6.79 3.14
N ILE A 354 8.38 -7.76 3.99
CA ILE A 354 8.06 -9.12 3.53
C ILE A 354 6.79 -9.15 2.68
N SER A 355 5.81 -8.29 2.98
CA SER A 355 4.59 -8.10 2.20
C SER A 355 4.91 -7.65 0.75
N TYR A 356 5.79 -6.66 0.59
CA TYR A 356 6.17 -6.18 -0.74
C TYR A 356 7.07 -7.15 -1.50
N VAL A 357 7.97 -7.86 -0.82
CA VAL A 357 8.76 -8.94 -1.45
C VAL A 357 7.84 -10.03 -1.99
N ALA A 358 6.86 -10.46 -1.20
CA ALA A 358 5.89 -11.46 -1.63
C ALA A 358 5.02 -10.97 -2.80
N ALA A 359 4.54 -9.73 -2.74
CA ALA A 359 3.77 -9.11 -3.81
C ALA A 359 4.58 -8.95 -5.11
N ALA A 360 5.84 -8.55 -5.01
CA ALA A 360 6.74 -8.43 -6.16
C ALA A 360 6.94 -9.80 -6.83
N THR A 361 7.21 -10.83 -6.04
CA THR A 361 7.35 -12.19 -6.54
C THR A 361 6.07 -12.68 -7.23
N ALA A 362 4.91 -12.47 -6.61
CA ALA A 362 3.62 -12.86 -7.17
C ALA A 362 3.29 -12.10 -8.46
N SER A 363 3.59 -10.81 -8.54
CA SER A 363 3.34 -10.00 -9.74
C SER A 363 4.10 -10.51 -10.97
N ASN A 364 5.29 -11.08 -10.77
CA ASN A 364 6.07 -11.70 -11.83
C ASN A 364 5.59 -13.11 -12.18
N ILE A 365 5.20 -13.90 -11.17
CA ILE A 365 4.78 -15.30 -11.37
C ILE A 365 3.39 -15.40 -12.00
N PHE A 366 2.47 -14.49 -11.69
CA PHE A 366 1.06 -14.61 -12.10
C PHE A 366 0.83 -14.64 -13.62
N PRO A 367 1.50 -13.84 -14.47
CA PRO A 367 1.33 -13.98 -15.91
C PRO A 367 1.76 -15.35 -16.42
N HIS A 368 2.91 -15.87 -15.96
CA HIS A 368 3.39 -17.20 -16.36
C HIS A 368 2.47 -18.31 -15.82
N ALA A 369 1.98 -18.19 -14.60
CA ALA A 369 1.01 -19.13 -14.04
C ALA A 369 -0.30 -19.07 -14.84
N LYS A 370 -0.80 -17.89 -15.20
CA LYS A 370 -1.99 -17.72 -16.04
C LYS A 370 -1.82 -18.43 -17.39
N ASP A 371 -0.65 -18.30 -18.03
CA ASP A 371 -0.38 -18.93 -19.32
C ASP A 371 -0.29 -20.45 -19.21
N ALA A 372 0.20 -20.98 -18.08
CA ALA A 372 0.33 -22.41 -17.83
C ALA A 372 -0.97 -23.10 -17.39
N ILE A 373 -1.74 -22.48 -16.50
CA ILE A 373 -2.91 -23.09 -15.83
C ILE A 373 -4.23 -22.33 -16.06
N GLY A 374 -4.20 -21.27 -16.84
CA GLY A 374 -5.35 -20.41 -17.14
C GLY A 374 -5.84 -19.58 -15.94
N TRP A 375 -6.87 -18.76 -16.18
CA TRP A 375 -7.46 -17.91 -15.14
C TRP A 375 -8.10 -18.73 -14.01
N THR A 376 -8.77 -19.84 -14.33
CA THR A 376 -9.39 -20.71 -13.31
C THR A 376 -8.35 -21.30 -12.36
N GLY A 377 -7.22 -21.76 -12.90
CA GLY A 377 -6.10 -22.24 -12.10
C GLY A 377 -5.48 -21.14 -11.22
N LEU A 378 -5.36 -19.93 -11.75
CA LEU A 378 -4.83 -18.78 -10.99
C LEU A 378 -5.78 -18.37 -9.85
N ILE A 379 -7.10 -18.38 -10.07
CA ILE A 379 -8.11 -18.15 -9.03
C ILE A 379 -8.00 -19.20 -7.92
N LEU A 380 -7.74 -20.47 -8.28
CA LEU A 380 -7.51 -21.53 -7.30
C LEU A 380 -6.27 -21.28 -6.45
N VAL A 381 -5.20 -20.76 -7.05
CA VAL A 381 -3.99 -20.33 -6.32
C VAL A 381 -4.35 -19.20 -5.33
N TRP A 382 -5.14 -18.21 -5.74
CA TRP A 382 -5.61 -17.14 -4.85
C TRP A 382 -6.48 -17.67 -3.70
N ALA A 383 -7.38 -18.60 -3.98
CA ALA A 383 -8.16 -19.29 -2.95
C ALA A 383 -7.26 -20.05 -1.97
N GLY A 384 -6.24 -20.74 -2.46
CA GLY A 384 -5.24 -21.43 -1.65
C GLY A 384 -4.45 -20.51 -0.73
N LEU A 385 -4.06 -19.32 -1.21
CA LEU A 385 -3.43 -18.29 -0.38
C LEU A 385 -4.36 -17.85 0.76
N MET A 386 -5.64 -17.60 0.47
CA MET A 386 -6.60 -17.22 1.52
C MET A 386 -6.82 -18.36 2.51
N LEU A 387 -6.85 -19.60 2.05
CA LEU A 387 -6.98 -20.78 2.91
C LEU A 387 -5.78 -20.91 3.87
N ILE A 388 -4.57 -20.58 3.42
CA ILE A 388 -3.39 -20.49 4.31
C ILE A 388 -3.66 -19.44 5.40
N GLY A 389 -4.23 -18.29 5.04
CA GLY A 389 -4.66 -17.26 5.99
C GLY A 389 -5.67 -17.79 7.02
N VAL A 390 -6.65 -18.58 6.58
CA VAL A 390 -7.60 -19.25 7.48
C VAL A 390 -6.87 -20.18 8.45
N MET A 391 -6.02 -21.09 7.94
CA MET A 391 -5.30 -22.07 8.76
C MET A 391 -4.44 -21.40 9.84
N VAL A 392 -3.73 -20.34 9.49
CA VAL A 392 -2.85 -19.62 10.43
C VAL A 392 -3.67 -18.80 11.46
N SER A 393 -4.90 -18.44 11.10
CA SER A 393 -5.80 -17.66 11.98
C SER A 393 -6.62 -18.52 12.93
N LEU A 394 -6.64 -19.84 12.74
CA LEU A 394 -7.32 -20.75 13.67
C LEU A 394 -6.76 -20.61 15.09
N PRO A 395 -7.61 -20.72 16.12
CA PRO A 395 -7.18 -20.70 17.51
C PRO A 395 -6.43 -21.99 17.84
N TRP A 396 -5.14 -22.05 17.49
CA TRP A 396 -4.28 -23.12 17.95
C TRP A 396 -4.17 -23.00 19.48
N LYS A 397 -4.71 -24.00 20.21
CA LYS A 397 -4.60 -24.05 21.66
C LYS A 397 -3.12 -23.83 22.02
N LYS A 398 -2.80 -22.70 22.66
CA LYS A 398 -1.56 -22.59 23.40
C LYS A 398 -1.57 -23.77 24.38
N LYS A 399 -0.72 -24.79 24.18
CA LYS A 399 -0.24 -25.56 25.32
C LYS A 399 0.51 -24.53 26.18
N LEU A 400 -0.20 -23.97 27.16
CA LEU A 400 0.43 -23.34 28.30
C LEU A 400 1.31 -24.45 28.86
N ALA A 401 2.62 -24.28 28.74
CA ALA A 401 3.54 -24.99 29.60
C ALA A 401 3.12 -24.60 31.01
N ALA A 402 2.41 -25.50 31.66
CA ALA A 402 2.35 -25.58 33.10
C ALA A 402 3.77 -26.03 33.50
N GLU A 403 4.55 -25.06 33.98
CA GLU A 403 5.60 -25.22 34.97
C GLU A 403 6.18 -23.83 35.32
#